data_29de47d08ede6da1590352ad92678086
#
_entry.id   29de47d08ede6da1590352ad92678086
#
_cell.length_a   1.000
_cell.length_b   1.000
_cell.length_c   1.000
_cell.angle_alpha   90.00
_cell.angle_beta   90.00
_cell.angle_gamma   90.00
#
_symmetry.space_group_name_H-M   'P 1'
#
loop_
_entity.id
_entity.type
_entity.pdbx_description
1 polymer ?
#
loop_
_entity_poly.entity_id
_entity_poly.type
_entity_poly.pdbx_seq_one_letter_code
_entity_poly.pdbx_strand_id
1 'polypeptide(L)'
;MLLDILFTFGNNWVKFSFGLIIQWGEVAVQNGKGYVNLPTRFKNRNYQIITSDTGGGAHRTGSAPVDEGGFEAFGRDGSGELRTTGIRWQAIGF
;
A
#
# COMPACT_ATOMS: atom_id res chain seq x y z
N MET A 1 25.02 14.96 -7.45
CA MET A 1 24.31 15.43 -8.63
C MET A 1 22.99 16.07 -8.25
N LEU A 2 22.46 16.96 -9.07
CA LEU A 2 21.23 17.69 -8.74
C LEU A 2 20.04 16.77 -8.44
N LEU A 3 19.88 15.67 -9.20
CA LEU A 3 18.81 14.72 -8.98
C LEU A 3 18.87 14.05 -7.61
N ASP A 4 20.05 13.85 -7.06
CA ASP A 4 20.22 13.22 -5.75
C ASP A 4 19.72 14.11 -4.61
N ILE A 5 19.62 15.43 -4.88
CA ILE A 5 19.10 16.39 -3.92
C ILE A 5 17.57 16.41 -3.92
N LEU A 6 16.94 16.03 -5.06
CA LEU A 6 15.50 16.14 -5.25
C LEU A 6 14.74 14.96 -4.68
N PHE A 7 15.35 13.80 -4.55
CA PHE A 7 14.68 12.63 -3.99
C PHE A 7 15.67 11.58 -3.49
N THR A 8 15.21 10.74 -2.59
CA THR A 8 15.89 9.52 -2.16
C THR A 8 14.96 8.34 -2.42
N PHE A 9 15.52 7.15 -2.54
CA PHE A 9 14.71 5.97 -2.78
C PHE A 9 15.35 4.73 -2.18
N GLY A 10 14.54 3.70 -2.00
CA GLY A 10 14.96 2.38 -1.58
C GLY A 10 14.10 1.35 -2.27
N ASN A 11 14.06 0.13 -1.70
CA ASN A 11 13.21 -0.92 -2.25
C ASN A 11 11.74 -0.55 -2.02
N ASN A 12 11.01 -0.37 -3.10
CA ASN A 12 9.57 -0.13 -3.11
C ASN A 12 9.15 1.22 -2.49
N TRP A 13 10.03 2.21 -2.51
CA TRP A 13 9.66 3.55 -2.06
C TRP A 13 10.54 4.63 -2.69
N VAL A 14 9.99 5.83 -2.80
CA VAL A 14 10.71 7.04 -3.18
C VAL A 14 10.22 8.18 -2.30
N LYS A 15 11.14 9.01 -1.83
CA LYS A 15 10.84 10.21 -1.05
C LYS A 15 11.44 11.42 -1.73
N PHE A 16 10.60 12.42 -1.97
CA PHE A 16 11.01 13.69 -2.58
C PHE A 16 11.50 14.66 -1.52
N SER A 17 12.30 15.63 -1.93
CA SER A 17 12.92 16.60 -1.01
C SER A 17 11.90 17.42 -0.23
N PHE A 18 10.69 17.62 -0.78
CA PHE A 18 9.63 18.34 -0.08
C PHE A 18 8.78 17.44 0.83
N GLY A 19 9.16 16.17 0.98
CA GLY A 19 8.56 15.27 1.96
C GLY A 19 7.58 14.26 1.42
N LEU A 20 7.11 14.37 0.17
CA LEU A 20 6.19 13.40 -0.41
C LEU A 20 6.85 12.03 -0.50
N ILE A 21 6.14 11.01 -0.07
CA ILE A 21 6.59 9.62 -0.15
C ILE A 21 5.59 8.83 -1.00
N ILE A 22 6.11 8.09 -1.97
CA ILE A 22 5.34 7.13 -2.75
C ILE A 22 5.95 5.77 -2.51
N GLN A 23 5.13 4.80 -2.12
CA GLN A 23 5.59 3.45 -1.88
C GLN A 23 4.56 2.44 -2.39
N TRP A 24 5.00 1.20 -2.63
CA TRP A 24 4.18 0.20 -3.29
C TRP A 24 4.64 -1.21 -2.90
N GLY A 25 3.77 -2.18 -3.17
CA GLY A 25 4.10 -3.57 -2.91
C GLY A 25 2.93 -4.50 -3.18
N GLU A 26 3.09 -5.71 -2.70
CA GLU A 26 2.05 -6.73 -2.72
C GLU A 26 1.90 -7.32 -1.33
N VAL A 27 0.69 -7.76 -1.02
CA VAL A 27 0.40 -8.49 0.20
C VAL A 27 -0.55 -9.64 -0.13
N ALA A 28 -0.34 -10.78 0.50
CA ALA A 28 -1.29 -11.89 0.45
C ALA A 28 -2.25 -11.73 1.63
N VAL A 29 -3.54 -11.57 1.34
CA VAL A 29 -4.56 -11.53 2.38
C VAL A 29 -5.14 -12.93 2.58
N GLN A 30 -5.45 -13.27 3.82
CA GLN A 30 -6.05 -14.55 4.17
C GLN A 30 -7.36 -14.31 4.88
N ASN A 31 -8.40 -15.01 4.47
CA ASN A 31 -9.75 -14.80 4.99
C ASN A 31 -10.17 -13.33 4.88
N GLY A 32 -9.81 -12.71 3.76
CA GLY A 32 -10.20 -11.35 3.43
C GLY A 32 -9.41 -10.23 4.07
N LYS A 33 -8.31 -10.52 4.80
CA LYS A 33 -7.60 -9.49 5.54
C LYS A 33 -6.10 -9.79 5.63
N GLY A 34 -5.30 -8.75 5.56
CA GLY A 34 -3.86 -8.84 5.77
C GLY A 34 -3.30 -7.49 6.21
N TYR A 35 -2.23 -7.54 6.98
CA TYR A 35 -1.54 -6.32 7.43
C TYR A 35 -0.32 -6.05 6.57
N VAL A 36 -0.13 -4.79 6.19
CA VAL A 36 1.01 -4.36 5.39
C VAL A 36 1.91 -3.49 6.26
N ASN A 37 3.17 -3.91 6.40
CA ASN A 37 4.22 -3.07 6.95
C ASN A 37 4.79 -2.23 5.83
N LEU A 38 4.69 -0.90 5.95
CA LEU A 38 5.18 0.01 4.93
C LEU A 38 6.71 -0.01 4.86
N PRO A 39 7.31 0.06 3.66
CA PRO A 39 8.77 0.20 3.53
C PRO A 39 9.34 1.38 4.30
N THR A 40 8.62 2.49 4.35
CA THR A 40 9.02 3.65 5.15
C THR A 40 7.80 4.27 5.81
N ARG A 41 8.01 4.89 6.98
CA ARG A 41 6.93 5.48 7.75
C ARG A 41 6.53 6.84 7.18
N PHE A 42 5.23 7.13 7.22
CA PHE A 42 4.71 8.48 7.00
C PHE A 42 4.75 9.27 8.32
N LYS A 43 4.51 10.58 8.24
CA LYS A 43 4.41 11.43 9.44
C LYS A 43 3.17 11.16 10.27
N ASN A 44 2.10 10.74 9.58
CA ASN A 44 0.82 10.43 10.21
C ASN A 44 0.10 9.39 9.38
N ARG A 45 -1.09 9.00 9.78
CA ARG A 45 -1.85 7.97 9.07
C ARG A 45 -2.81 8.52 8.01
N ASN A 46 -2.63 9.77 7.61
CA ASN A 46 -3.49 10.40 6.58
C ASN A 46 -3.00 10.17 5.15
N TYR A 47 -2.17 9.16 4.94
CA TYR A 47 -1.73 8.80 3.60
C TYR A 47 -2.85 8.12 2.81
N GLN A 48 -2.78 8.23 1.48
CA GLN A 48 -3.75 7.64 0.57
C GLN A 48 -3.26 6.28 0.11
N ILE A 49 -4.18 5.32 0.00
CA ILE A 49 -3.85 3.96 -0.41
C ILE A 49 -4.72 3.59 -1.61
N ILE A 50 -4.08 3.01 -2.62
CA ILE A 50 -4.76 2.44 -3.78
C ILE A 50 -4.47 0.94 -3.77
N THR A 51 -5.50 0.13 -3.93
CA THR A 51 -5.35 -1.32 -3.98
C THR A 51 -5.95 -1.88 -5.25
N SER A 52 -5.42 -3.02 -5.69
CA SER A 52 -5.98 -3.77 -6.81
C SER A 52 -5.70 -5.26 -6.62
N ASP A 53 -6.53 -6.09 -7.24
CA ASP A 53 -6.31 -7.52 -7.30
C ASP A 53 -5.09 -7.81 -8.18
N THR A 54 -4.29 -8.81 -7.83
CA THR A 54 -3.10 -9.18 -8.61
C THR A 54 -3.42 -10.02 -9.83
N GLY A 55 -4.63 -10.57 -9.93
CA GLY A 55 -5.03 -11.46 -11.01
C GLY A 55 -6.24 -10.95 -11.78
N GLY A 56 -6.79 -11.83 -12.62
CA GLY A 56 -7.97 -11.54 -13.41
C GLY A 56 -9.29 -11.87 -12.72
N GLY A 57 -9.27 -12.15 -11.42
CA GLY A 57 -10.44 -12.60 -10.69
C GLY A 57 -11.46 -11.53 -10.35
N ALA A 58 -11.14 -10.26 -10.59
CA ALA A 58 -12.04 -9.14 -10.34
C ALA A 58 -12.53 -9.08 -8.88
N HIS A 59 -11.65 -9.39 -7.94
CA HIS A 59 -11.97 -9.31 -6.52
C HIS A 59 -12.09 -7.84 -6.08
N ARG A 60 -12.94 -7.61 -5.10
CA ARG A 60 -13.03 -6.29 -4.47
C ARG A 60 -11.88 -6.16 -3.49
N THR A 61 -11.22 -5.02 -3.51
CA THR A 61 -10.12 -4.73 -2.60
C THR A 61 -10.37 -3.45 -1.84
N GLY A 62 -9.78 -3.34 -0.68
CA GLY A 62 -9.89 -2.15 0.13
C GLY A 62 -8.74 -2.06 1.11
N SER A 63 -8.70 -0.95 1.84
CA SER A 63 -7.63 -0.71 2.80
C SER A 63 -8.09 0.24 3.88
N ALA A 64 -7.40 0.18 5.02
CA ALA A 64 -7.60 1.12 6.12
C ALA A 64 -6.26 1.38 6.80
N PRO A 65 -5.80 2.64 6.85
CA PRO A 65 -4.59 2.96 7.61
C PRO A 65 -4.75 2.60 9.09
N VAL A 66 -3.73 1.99 9.66
CA VAL A 66 -3.70 1.66 11.08
C VAL A 66 -2.87 2.70 11.83
N ASP A 67 -1.67 2.96 11.33
CA ASP A 67 -0.77 3.96 11.89
C ASP A 67 0.16 4.47 10.78
N GLU A 68 1.19 5.21 11.18
CA GLU A 68 2.16 5.79 10.25
C GLU A 68 3.00 4.75 9.53
N GLY A 69 3.09 3.54 10.05
CA GLY A 69 3.96 2.48 9.53
C GLY A 69 3.24 1.32 8.87
N GLY A 70 1.91 1.34 8.80
CA GLY A 70 1.20 0.23 8.21
C GLY A 70 -0.29 0.41 8.07
N PHE A 71 -0.89 -0.48 7.27
CA PHE A 71 -2.33 -0.48 7.02
C PHE A 71 -2.85 -1.91 6.88
N GLU A 72 -4.17 -2.05 6.99
CA GLU A 72 -4.83 -3.31 6.70
C GLU A 72 -5.34 -3.31 5.28
N ALA A 73 -5.12 -4.42 4.58
CA ALA A 73 -5.66 -4.66 3.25
C ALA A 73 -6.78 -5.69 3.33
N PHE A 74 -7.80 -5.50 2.51
CA PHE A 74 -9.00 -6.34 2.50
C PHE A 74 -9.28 -6.84 1.10
N GLY A 75 -9.70 -8.11 0.99
CA GLY A 75 -10.08 -8.70 -0.28
C GLY A 75 -11.35 -9.53 -0.16
N ARG A 76 -12.27 -9.35 -1.12
CA ARG A 76 -13.51 -10.11 -1.22
C ARG A 76 -13.75 -10.49 -2.67
N ASP A 77 -14.45 -11.60 -2.91
CA ASP A 77 -14.83 -11.96 -4.27
C ASP A 77 -16.04 -11.14 -4.73
N GLY A 78 -16.49 -11.40 -5.95
CA GLY A 78 -17.60 -10.66 -6.54
C GLY A 78 -18.92 -10.81 -5.79
N SER A 79 -19.09 -11.84 -4.98
CA SER A 79 -20.28 -12.03 -4.15
C SER A 79 -20.12 -11.51 -2.72
N GLY A 80 -18.95 -10.93 -2.38
CA GLY A 80 -18.69 -10.40 -1.05
C GLY A 80 -18.10 -11.40 -0.08
N GLU A 81 -17.80 -12.61 -0.51
CA GLU A 81 -17.15 -13.62 0.31
C GLU A 81 -15.71 -13.26 0.62
N LEU A 82 -15.25 -13.59 1.83
CA LEU A 82 -13.87 -13.41 2.23
C LEU A 82 -12.96 -14.27 1.38
N ARG A 83 -11.85 -13.72 0.92
CA ARG A 83 -10.94 -14.43 0.04
C ARG A 83 -9.51 -14.40 0.54
N THR A 84 -8.78 -15.44 0.18
CA THR A 84 -7.33 -15.48 0.25
C THR A 84 -6.84 -15.13 -1.15
N THR A 85 -6.22 -13.96 -1.30
CA THR A 85 -5.80 -13.45 -2.60
C THR A 85 -4.60 -12.52 -2.44
N GLY A 86 -3.93 -12.24 -3.55
CA GLY A 86 -2.87 -11.23 -3.58
C GLY A 86 -3.46 -9.86 -3.90
N ILE A 87 -2.94 -8.86 -3.23
CA ILE A 87 -3.34 -7.46 -3.44
C ILE A 87 -2.09 -6.63 -3.72
N ARG A 88 -2.11 -5.88 -4.82
CA ARG A 88 -1.12 -4.84 -5.10
C ARG A 88 -1.59 -3.54 -4.49
N TRP A 89 -0.66 -2.80 -3.94
CA TRP A 89 -1.00 -1.55 -3.27
C TRP A 89 0.01 -0.46 -3.59
N GLN A 90 -0.46 0.78 -3.52
CA GLN A 90 0.36 1.99 -3.54
C GLN A 90 -0.09 2.87 -2.38
N ALA A 91 0.85 3.50 -1.71
CA ALA A 91 0.55 4.43 -0.64
C ALA A 91 1.31 5.73 -0.88
N ILE A 92 0.62 6.86 -0.75
CA ILE A 92 1.15 8.19 -1.08
C ILE A 92 0.81 9.13 0.06
N GLY A 93 1.82 9.85 0.55
CA GLY A 93 1.63 10.80 1.64
C GLY A 93 2.92 11.49 2.07
N PHE A 94 2.88 12.05 3.23
CA PHE A 94 4.01 12.80 3.80
C PHE A 94 4.52 12.24 5.11
#